data_a15a812724d22a4a164eaf6ad5f0f081
#
_entry.id   a15a812724d22a4a164eaf6ad5f0f081
#
_cell.length_a   1.000
_cell.length_b   1.000
_cell.length_c   1.000
_cell.angle_alpha   90.00
_cell.angle_beta   90.00
_cell.angle_gamma   90.00
#
_symmetry.space_group_name_H-M   'P 1'
#
loop_
_entity.id
_entity.type
_entity.pdbx_description
1 polymer ?
#
loop_
_entity_poly.entity_id
_entity_poly.type
_entity_poly.pdbx_seq_one_letter_code
_entity_poly.pdbx_strand_id
1 'polypeptide(L)'
;MHTKRLLPWMAALTLGALPLSAQDAPEAETATVNLAAGEAEAEAAAAAFTKMVKERAEQDDYSGLTDELRKMLQSAFPEALKEDGSTLEDAKVKSKLGTRALQLYQALKLAADAPQDADVQKRNAFMKWLCTNSKKPASLFIAGITKNKVERADAVKMMAELREAFDKDPKKALTDIKGITNPMEGGVNKKFYPRQKKDIDSTVKKLLSHRDKGTPKVQQDAVNMVNVFRFLCGLSPTVTYDKTYHEEAQLAAETCRKAGKIDHGLGGNTDKCNLFQGQQDVPVQDVIGYMEDPGENNREGRGHRSWIMAPVTGKTAFGVAGGFGAMRTSDHSCDVPAPENGHAYPGMGFFPSAYLYGDGWSYYAPAGQRVPDKPKVEMWKLNRSVAEPPKESQLTKANAVPIKAVFQGWQNSVTFEPDYSKFKNKGGKMTGTYWIRISWEGFKAEYVVDLY
;
A
#
# COMPACT_ATOMS: atom_id res chain seq x y z
N MET A 1 2.27 15.63 45.65
CA MET A 1 1.90 16.85 44.87
C MET A 1 2.91 17.07 43.80
N HIS A 2 2.53 16.81 42.57
CA HIS A 2 2.79 17.52 41.32
C HIS A 2 2.60 16.56 40.14
N THR A 3 1.46 16.61 39.68
CA THR A 3 0.83 16.77 38.35
C THR A 3 1.59 16.25 37.13
N LYS A 4 0.92 15.27 36.57
CA LYS A 4 1.04 14.71 35.22
C LYS A 4 1.09 15.81 34.13
N ARG A 5 1.99 15.70 33.18
CA ARG A 5 1.80 16.27 31.84
C ARG A 5 1.91 15.12 30.82
N LEU A 6 0.75 14.67 30.36
CA LEU A 6 0.53 13.92 29.15
C LEU A 6 0.69 14.88 27.96
N LEU A 7 1.50 14.50 27.02
CA LEU A 7 1.62 15.18 25.73
C LEU A 7 0.42 14.88 24.82
N PRO A 8 -0.11 15.89 24.15
CA PRO A 8 -1.21 15.72 23.20
C PRO A 8 -0.68 15.58 21.78
N TRP A 9 -0.75 14.38 21.23
CA TRP A 9 -0.61 14.12 19.79
C TRP A 9 -1.87 13.44 19.25
N MET A 10 -3.02 14.03 19.54
CA MET A 10 -4.31 13.72 18.89
C MET A 10 -5.19 14.96 18.97
N ALA A 11 -5.03 15.88 18.03
CA ALA A 11 -6.08 16.81 17.62
C ALA A 11 -5.51 17.84 16.62
N ALA A 12 -5.65 17.61 15.34
CA ALA A 12 -5.69 18.66 14.35
C ALA A 12 -6.45 18.16 13.11
N LEU A 13 -7.74 17.95 13.27
CA LEU A 13 -8.72 17.95 12.20
C LEU A 13 -9.83 18.89 12.65
N THR A 14 -9.52 20.18 12.65
CA THR A 14 -10.53 21.24 12.66
C THR A 14 -10.28 22.14 11.46
N LEU A 15 -11.32 22.23 10.65
CA LEU A 15 -11.45 23.14 9.52
C LEU A 15 -11.09 24.57 9.93
N GLY A 16 -10.02 25.10 9.37
CA GLY A 16 -9.71 26.51 9.37
C GLY A 16 -10.45 27.19 8.22
N ALA A 17 -11.53 27.85 8.50
CA ALA A 17 -12.18 28.80 7.60
C ALA A 17 -11.28 30.03 7.48
N LEU A 18 -10.76 30.31 6.28
CA LEU A 18 -10.20 31.62 5.92
C LEU A 18 -11.34 32.51 5.37
N PRO A 19 -11.38 33.81 5.68
CA PRO A 19 -12.42 34.69 5.18
C PRO A 19 -12.20 34.98 3.71
N LEU A 20 -13.14 34.60 2.87
CA LEU A 20 -13.25 35.03 1.49
C LEU A 20 -13.83 36.45 1.46
N SER A 21 -13.10 37.39 0.85
CA SER A 21 -13.56 38.72 0.50
C SER A 21 -14.79 38.63 -0.41
N ALA A 22 -15.80 39.39 -0.05
CA ALA A 22 -17.05 39.52 -0.81
C ALA A 22 -16.79 40.20 -2.16
N GLN A 23 -16.82 39.38 -3.22
CA GLN A 23 -17.19 39.78 -4.60
C GLN A 23 -17.31 38.48 -5.39
N ASP A 24 -18.54 38.18 -5.77
CA ASP A 24 -19.08 37.13 -6.64
C ASP A 24 -20.01 36.16 -5.91
N ALA A 25 -21.20 36.63 -5.62
CA ALA A 25 -22.34 35.80 -5.35
C ALA A 25 -23.38 36.00 -6.45
N PRO A 26 -23.49 35.06 -7.40
CA PRO A 26 -24.75 34.33 -7.54
C PRO A 26 -24.63 32.81 -7.78
N GLU A 27 -23.40 32.21 -7.81
CA GLU A 27 -23.26 30.76 -8.08
C GLU A 27 -23.43 29.87 -6.83
N ALA A 28 -23.31 30.38 -5.61
CA ALA A 28 -23.40 29.58 -4.39
C ALA A 28 -24.83 29.16 -4.03
N GLU A 29 -25.83 30.00 -4.31
CA GLU A 29 -27.25 29.66 -4.02
C GLU A 29 -27.80 28.60 -4.97
N THR A 30 -27.43 28.65 -6.26
CA THR A 30 -27.85 27.65 -7.25
C THR A 30 -27.22 26.29 -6.99
N ALA A 31 -25.97 26.25 -6.51
CA ALA A 31 -25.27 25.01 -6.17
C ALA A 31 -25.85 24.34 -4.90
N THR A 32 -26.28 25.14 -3.92
CA THR A 32 -26.89 24.64 -2.68
C THR A 32 -28.28 24.07 -2.92
N VAL A 33 -29.07 24.71 -3.76
CA VAL A 33 -30.42 24.24 -4.13
C VAL A 33 -30.35 22.95 -4.95
N ASN A 34 -29.38 22.83 -5.87
CA ASN A 34 -29.16 21.60 -6.66
C ASN A 34 -28.62 20.44 -5.81
N LEU A 35 -27.85 20.70 -4.75
CA LEU A 35 -27.38 19.67 -3.83
C LEU A 35 -28.53 19.10 -2.98
N ALA A 36 -29.42 19.94 -2.47
CA ALA A 36 -30.58 19.52 -1.68
C ALA A 36 -31.63 18.78 -2.55
N ALA A 37 -31.84 19.20 -3.81
CA ALA A 37 -32.67 18.47 -4.74
C ALA A 37 -32.11 17.09 -5.08
N GLY A 38 -30.79 16.98 -5.31
CA GLY A 38 -30.12 15.72 -5.57
C GLY A 38 -30.13 14.72 -4.39
N GLU A 39 -30.16 15.21 -3.15
CA GLU A 39 -30.30 14.35 -1.96
C GLU A 39 -31.73 13.80 -1.83
N ALA A 40 -32.75 14.61 -2.06
CA ALA A 40 -34.15 14.17 -2.03
C ALA A 40 -34.47 13.16 -3.15
N GLU A 41 -33.94 13.36 -4.35
CA GLU A 41 -34.05 12.41 -5.46
C GLU A 41 -33.32 11.10 -5.16
N ALA A 42 -32.17 11.16 -4.50
CA ALA A 42 -31.42 9.99 -4.06
C ALA A 42 -32.16 9.17 -3.00
N GLU A 43 -32.82 9.82 -2.05
CA GLU A 43 -33.66 9.15 -1.04
C GLU A 43 -34.91 8.51 -1.65
N ALA A 44 -35.56 9.19 -2.60
CA ALA A 44 -36.70 8.66 -3.34
C ALA A 44 -36.32 7.43 -4.19
N ALA A 45 -35.19 7.49 -4.90
CA ALA A 45 -34.64 6.36 -5.66
C ALA A 45 -34.29 5.17 -4.75
N ALA A 46 -33.82 5.44 -3.55
CA ALA A 46 -33.50 4.45 -2.56
C ALA A 46 -34.73 3.71 -2.04
N ALA A 47 -35.77 4.46 -1.72
CA ALA A 47 -37.04 3.90 -1.26
C ALA A 47 -37.68 3.04 -2.40
N ALA A 48 -37.71 3.56 -3.61
CA ALA A 48 -38.20 2.84 -4.80
C ALA A 48 -37.42 1.55 -5.04
N PHE A 49 -36.09 1.61 -4.97
CA PHE A 49 -35.21 0.44 -5.09
C PHE A 49 -35.50 -0.63 -4.03
N THR A 50 -35.59 -0.20 -2.76
CA THR A 50 -35.87 -1.14 -1.64
C THR A 50 -37.23 -1.79 -1.81
N LYS A 51 -38.23 -1.05 -2.25
CA LYS A 51 -39.57 -1.57 -2.54
C LYS A 51 -39.53 -2.58 -3.66
N MET A 52 -38.93 -2.26 -4.79
CA MET A 52 -38.82 -3.12 -5.96
C MET A 52 -38.11 -4.46 -5.63
N VAL A 53 -36.98 -4.42 -4.88
CA VAL A 53 -36.29 -5.65 -4.47
C VAL A 53 -37.15 -6.52 -3.57
N LYS A 54 -37.96 -5.94 -2.67
CA LYS A 54 -38.92 -6.68 -1.83
C LYS A 54 -40.01 -7.34 -2.66
N GLU A 55 -40.64 -6.60 -3.56
CA GLU A 55 -41.69 -7.12 -4.46
C GLU A 55 -41.18 -8.26 -5.32
N ARG A 56 -39.96 -8.16 -5.87
CA ARG A 56 -39.33 -9.24 -6.63
C ARG A 56 -38.99 -10.46 -5.75
N ALA A 57 -38.55 -10.23 -4.52
CA ALA A 57 -38.30 -11.31 -3.56
C ALA A 57 -39.57 -12.07 -3.15
N GLU A 58 -40.72 -11.38 -3.01
CA GLU A 58 -42.00 -11.95 -2.69
C GLU A 58 -42.56 -12.78 -3.85
N GLN A 59 -42.35 -12.35 -5.09
CA GLN A 59 -42.79 -13.02 -6.30
C GLN A 59 -41.83 -14.11 -6.78
N ASP A 60 -40.64 -14.20 -6.21
CA ASP A 60 -39.51 -15.06 -6.63
C ASP A 60 -39.18 -14.93 -8.12
N ASP A 61 -39.47 -13.74 -8.71
CA ASP A 61 -39.22 -13.39 -10.11
C ASP A 61 -38.30 -12.17 -10.23
N TYR A 62 -37.11 -12.42 -10.72
CA TYR A 62 -36.07 -11.41 -10.92
C TYR A 62 -35.90 -11.04 -12.42
N SER A 63 -36.82 -11.49 -13.30
CA SER A 63 -36.81 -11.14 -14.72
C SER A 63 -37.03 -9.62 -14.88
N GLY A 64 -36.29 -9.01 -15.80
CA GLY A 64 -36.40 -7.58 -16.06
C GLY A 64 -35.85 -6.65 -14.96
N LEU A 65 -35.41 -7.17 -13.81
CA LEU A 65 -34.89 -6.37 -12.69
C LEU A 65 -33.73 -5.45 -13.12
N THR A 66 -32.86 -5.93 -14.00
CA THR A 66 -31.74 -5.14 -14.51
C THR A 66 -32.20 -3.92 -15.31
N ASP A 67 -33.23 -4.07 -16.15
CA ASP A 67 -33.79 -2.99 -16.95
C ASP A 67 -34.57 -1.99 -16.10
N GLU A 68 -35.30 -2.46 -15.10
CA GLU A 68 -35.99 -1.60 -14.15
C GLU A 68 -35.02 -0.78 -13.31
N LEU A 69 -33.95 -1.40 -12.82
CA LEU A 69 -32.87 -0.71 -12.11
C LEU A 69 -32.16 0.32 -13.01
N ARG A 70 -31.89 -0.01 -14.26
CA ARG A 70 -31.31 0.92 -15.23
C ARG A 70 -32.18 2.15 -15.41
N LYS A 71 -33.47 1.96 -15.66
CA LYS A 71 -34.44 3.08 -15.83
C LYS A 71 -34.50 3.97 -14.59
N MET A 72 -34.55 3.35 -13.40
CA MET A 72 -34.56 4.07 -12.15
C MET A 72 -33.26 4.88 -11.94
N LEU A 73 -32.11 4.28 -12.22
CA LEU A 73 -30.82 4.95 -12.08
C LEU A 73 -30.65 6.07 -13.12
N GLN A 74 -31.13 5.88 -14.37
CA GLN A 74 -31.11 6.93 -15.38
C GLN A 74 -32.04 8.09 -15.03
N SER A 75 -33.17 7.82 -14.38
CA SER A 75 -34.08 8.86 -13.90
C SER A 75 -33.49 9.67 -12.74
N ALA A 76 -32.89 8.98 -11.76
CA ALA A 76 -32.33 9.63 -10.57
C ALA A 76 -30.93 10.22 -10.77
N PHE A 77 -30.14 9.63 -11.69
CA PHE A 77 -28.75 10.00 -11.94
C PHE A 77 -28.43 9.90 -13.44
N PRO A 78 -29.01 10.75 -14.29
CA PRO A 78 -28.86 10.64 -15.74
C PRO A 78 -27.41 10.71 -16.21
N GLU A 79 -26.56 11.40 -15.46
CA GLU A 79 -25.13 11.57 -15.75
C GLU A 79 -24.26 10.37 -15.33
N ALA A 80 -24.83 9.42 -14.57
CA ALA A 80 -24.07 8.29 -14.03
C ALA A 80 -24.00 7.08 -14.97
N LEU A 81 -24.83 7.03 -16.00
CA LEU A 81 -24.91 5.93 -16.96
C LEU A 81 -24.73 6.43 -18.39
N LYS A 82 -23.95 5.70 -19.19
CA LYS A 82 -23.89 5.86 -20.64
C LYS A 82 -25.10 5.20 -21.31
N GLU A 83 -25.30 5.46 -22.60
CA GLU A 83 -26.39 4.84 -23.39
C GLU A 83 -26.33 3.31 -23.39
N ASP A 84 -25.13 2.73 -23.39
CA ASP A 84 -24.91 1.28 -23.28
C ASP A 84 -25.13 0.73 -21.87
N GLY A 85 -25.50 1.59 -20.91
CA GLY A 85 -25.72 1.26 -19.51
C GLY A 85 -24.42 1.07 -18.71
N SER A 86 -23.25 1.35 -19.27
CA SER A 86 -22.00 1.41 -18.52
C SER A 86 -21.92 2.72 -17.72
N THR A 87 -21.10 2.73 -16.67
CA THR A 87 -20.88 3.93 -15.85
C THR A 87 -19.89 4.88 -16.50
N LEU A 88 -20.12 6.19 -16.35
CA LEU A 88 -19.11 7.19 -16.66
C LEU A 88 -17.99 7.14 -15.62
N GLU A 89 -16.73 7.19 -16.07
CA GLU A 89 -15.55 7.12 -15.16
C GLU A 89 -15.53 8.25 -14.12
N ASP A 90 -16.07 9.43 -14.47
CA ASP A 90 -16.12 10.63 -13.63
C ASP A 90 -17.47 10.86 -12.95
N ALA A 91 -18.44 9.96 -13.11
CA ALA A 91 -19.74 10.09 -12.45
C ALA A 91 -19.55 9.97 -10.93
N LYS A 92 -19.35 11.09 -10.25
CA LYS A 92 -19.39 11.19 -8.81
C LYS A 92 -20.82 10.99 -8.36
N VAL A 93 -21.20 9.75 -8.10
CA VAL A 93 -22.46 9.45 -7.41
C VAL A 93 -22.37 10.05 -6.01
N LYS A 94 -23.01 11.20 -5.81
CA LYS A 94 -22.87 12.02 -4.59
C LYS A 94 -23.54 11.43 -3.36
N SER A 95 -24.41 10.42 -3.50
CA SER A 95 -25.07 9.78 -2.36
C SER A 95 -24.60 8.34 -2.16
N LYS A 96 -24.47 7.91 -0.89
CA LYS A 96 -24.12 6.53 -0.52
C LYS A 96 -25.12 5.50 -1.07
N LEU A 97 -26.36 5.90 -1.29
CA LEU A 97 -27.43 5.04 -1.74
C LEU A 97 -27.47 4.90 -3.26
N GLY A 98 -27.25 6.00 -4.00
CA GLY A 98 -27.04 5.97 -5.44
C GLY A 98 -25.84 5.10 -5.82
N THR A 99 -24.75 5.18 -5.03
CA THR A 99 -23.59 4.31 -5.22
C THR A 99 -23.95 2.82 -5.03
N ARG A 100 -24.79 2.47 -4.05
CA ARG A 100 -25.22 1.08 -3.82
C ARG A 100 -26.12 0.56 -4.92
N ALA A 101 -27.10 1.38 -5.35
CA ALA A 101 -28.01 1.01 -6.44
C ALA A 101 -27.23 0.81 -7.75
N LEU A 102 -26.27 1.69 -8.04
CA LEU A 102 -25.40 1.60 -9.19
C LEU A 102 -24.51 0.34 -9.13
N GLN A 103 -23.94 0.03 -7.99
CA GLN A 103 -23.14 -1.17 -7.77
C GLN A 103 -23.98 -2.44 -7.99
N LEU A 104 -25.19 -2.50 -7.45
CA LEU A 104 -26.06 -3.66 -7.66
C LEU A 104 -26.49 -3.79 -9.12
N TYR A 105 -26.82 -2.69 -9.80
CA TYR A 105 -27.13 -2.70 -11.23
C TYR A 105 -25.97 -3.29 -12.04
N GLN A 106 -24.74 -2.87 -11.77
CA GLN A 106 -23.55 -3.39 -12.46
C GLN A 106 -23.35 -4.90 -12.21
N ALA A 107 -23.59 -5.39 -10.99
CA ALA A 107 -23.52 -6.82 -10.70
C ALA A 107 -24.58 -7.60 -11.45
N LEU A 108 -25.81 -7.12 -11.44
CA LEU A 108 -26.91 -7.79 -12.13
C LEU A 108 -26.68 -7.84 -13.63
N LYS A 109 -26.12 -6.75 -14.20
CA LYS A 109 -25.76 -6.72 -15.62
C LYS A 109 -24.63 -7.70 -15.94
N LEU A 110 -23.61 -7.80 -15.11
CA LEU A 110 -22.53 -8.78 -15.24
C LEU A 110 -23.04 -10.22 -15.10
N ALA A 111 -23.96 -10.46 -14.17
CA ALA A 111 -24.60 -11.76 -13.99
C ALA A 111 -25.47 -12.13 -15.20
N ALA A 112 -26.13 -11.15 -15.83
CA ALA A 112 -26.90 -11.36 -17.05
C ALA A 112 -26.01 -11.63 -18.28
N ASP A 113 -24.83 -11.02 -18.34
CA ASP A 113 -23.86 -11.20 -19.43
C ASP A 113 -23.00 -12.49 -19.28
N ALA A 114 -23.02 -13.14 -18.10
CA ALA A 114 -22.33 -14.41 -17.88
C ALA A 114 -23.02 -15.56 -18.67
N PRO A 115 -22.27 -16.60 -19.12
CA PRO A 115 -22.86 -17.76 -19.75
C PRO A 115 -24.00 -18.31 -18.92
N GLN A 116 -25.20 -18.34 -19.48
CA GLN A 116 -26.40 -18.69 -18.73
C GLN A 116 -26.71 -20.17 -18.89
N ASP A 117 -26.92 -20.82 -17.76
CA ASP A 117 -27.60 -22.11 -17.72
C ASP A 117 -29.05 -21.97 -18.21
N ALA A 118 -29.55 -22.98 -18.93
CA ALA A 118 -30.95 -23.04 -19.35
C ALA A 118 -31.93 -23.18 -18.16
N ASP A 119 -31.40 -23.39 -16.94
CA ASP A 119 -32.16 -23.57 -15.71
C ASP A 119 -32.55 -22.21 -15.09
N VAL A 120 -33.78 -21.80 -15.37
CA VAL A 120 -34.39 -20.57 -14.87
C VAL A 120 -34.46 -20.53 -13.35
N GLN A 121 -34.67 -21.66 -12.68
CA GLN A 121 -34.79 -21.73 -11.22
C GLN A 121 -33.44 -21.45 -10.56
N LYS A 122 -32.39 -22.06 -11.05
CA LYS A 122 -31.01 -21.78 -10.56
C LYS A 122 -30.62 -20.33 -10.79
N ARG A 123 -30.96 -19.75 -11.94
CA ARG A 123 -30.73 -18.35 -12.23
C ARG A 123 -31.45 -17.47 -11.23
N ASN A 124 -32.73 -17.69 -10.98
CA ASN A 124 -33.52 -16.90 -10.03
C ASN A 124 -32.99 -17.04 -8.60
N ALA A 125 -32.56 -18.22 -8.18
CA ALA A 125 -31.96 -18.46 -6.88
C ALA A 125 -30.65 -17.67 -6.71
N PHE A 126 -29.80 -17.61 -7.74
CA PHE A 126 -28.58 -16.80 -7.72
C PHE A 126 -28.88 -15.30 -7.68
N MET A 127 -29.81 -14.82 -8.49
CA MET A 127 -30.22 -13.41 -8.49
C MET A 127 -30.83 -13.00 -7.14
N LYS A 128 -31.67 -13.83 -6.54
CA LYS A 128 -32.19 -13.66 -5.19
C LYS A 128 -31.08 -13.54 -4.16
N TRP A 129 -30.12 -14.45 -4.22
CA TRP A 129 -28.96 -14.44 -3.33
C TRP A 129 -28.13 -13.16 -3.48
N LEU A 130 -27.83 -12.70 -4.70
CA LEU A 130 -27.15 -11.41 -4.96
C LEU A 130 -27.91 -10.23 -4.38
N CYS A 131 -29.24 -10.18 -4.56
CA CYS A 131 -30.09 -9.08 -4.07
C CYS A 131 -30.21 -9.08 -2.54
N THR A 132 -30.39 -10.26 -1.91
CA THR A 132 -30.62 -10.36 -0.47
C THR A 132 -29.34 -10.24 0.36
N ASN A 133 -28.20 -10.64 -0.21
CA ASN A 133 -26.89 -10.49 0.43
C ASN A 133 -26.16 -9.19 0.08
N SER A 134 -26.86 -8.23 -0.55
CA SER A 134 -26.29 -6.92 -0.95
C SER A 134 -25.68 -6.10 0.20
N LYS A 135 -25.91 -6.48 1.46
CA LYS A 135 -25.35 -5.77 2.63
C LYS A 135 -23.93 -6.21 3.02
N LYS A 136 -23.37 -7.30 2.50
CA LYS A 136 -22.01 -7.69 2.85
C LYS A 136 -21.17 -8.25 1.69
N PRO A 137 -21.45 -9.37 1.05
CA PRO A 137 -20.46 -9.91 0.10
C PRO A 137 -20.63 -9.45 -1.35
N ALA A 138 -21.86 -9.34 -1.88
CA ALA A 138 -22.06 -8.88 -3.25
C ALA A 138 -21.65 -7.40 -3.42
N SER A 139 -21.90 -6.55 -2.41
CA SER A 139 -21.46 -5.15 -2.43
C SER A 139 -19.93 -4.99 -2.33
N LEU A 140 -19.25 -5.89 -1.62
CA LEU A 140 -17.78 -5.92 -1.55
C LEU A 140 -17.18 -6.40 -2.87
N PHE A 141 -17.76 -7.41 -3.48
CA PHE A 141 -17.38 -7.91 -4.79
C PHE A 141 -17.50 -6.83 -5.88
N ILE A 142 -18.62 -6.14 -5.92
CA ILE A 142 -18.89 -5.10 -6.89
C ILE A 142 -18.04 -3.86 -6.63
N ALA A 143 -17.87 -3.46 -5.37
CA ALA A 143 -16.96 -2.41 -4.99
C ALA A 143 -15.52 -2.76 -5.38
N GLY A 144 -15.14 -4.03 -5.30
CA GLY A 144 -13.87 -4.57 -5.76
C GLY A 144 -13.68 -4.39 -7.28
N ILE A 145 -14.65 -4.80 -8.08
CA ILE A 145 -14.63 -4.64 -9.54
C ILE A 145 -14.56 -3.16 -9.93
N THR A 146 -15.42 -2.33 -9.38
CA THR A 146 -15.50 -0.89 -9.72
C THR A 146 -14.29 -0.11 -9.24
N LYS A 147 -13.85 -0.37 -8.01
CA LYS A 147 -12.70 0.31 -7.41
C LYS A 147 -11.38 -0.03 -8.10
N ASN A 148 -11.25 -1.25 -8.60
CA ASN A 148 -10.03 -1.74 -9.23
C ASN A 148 -10.03 -1.61 -10.75
N LYS A 149 -11.06 -0.98 -11.34
CA LYS A 149 -11.18 -0.81 -12.80
C LYS A 149 -10.93 -2.12 -13.56
N VAL A 150 -11.57 -3.21 -13.10
CA VAL A 150 -11.46 -4.52 -13.74
C VAL A 150 -12.09 -4.43 -15.14
N GLU A 151 -11.39 -4.92 -16.15
CA GLU A 151 -11.92 -4.98 -17.51
C GLU A 151 -13.21 -5.80 -17.57
N ARG A 152 -14.16 -5.40 -18.43
CA ARG A 152 -15.48 -6.04 -18.51
C ARG A 152 -15.40 -7.56 -18.73
N ALA A 153 -14.50 -8.02 -19.59
CA ALA A 153 -14.33 -9.46 -19.86
C ALA A 153 -13.88 -10.23 -18.63
N ASP A 154 -12.96 -9.66 -17.82
CA ASP A 154 -12.51 -10.27 -16.57
C ASP A 154 -13.62 -10.25 -15.52
N ALA A 155 -14.41 -9.17 -15.46
CA ALA A 155 -15.55 -9.07 -14.55
C ALA A 155 -16.65 -10.07 -14.89
N VAL A 156 -16.94 -10.31 -16.18
CA VAL A 156 -17.89 -11.36 -16.64
C VAL A 156 -17.39 -12.76 -16.23
N LYS A 157 -16.10 -13.04 -16.45
CA LYS A 157 -15.49 -14.31 -16.03
C LYS A 157 -15.57 -14.51 -14.51
N MET A 158 -15.24 -13.51 -13.74
CA MET A 158 -15.34 -13.56 -12.27
C MET A 158 -16.79 -13.80 -11.81
N MET A 159 -17.77 -13.21 -12.50
CA MET A 159 -19.18 -13.43 -12.20
C MET A 159 -19.61 -14.85 -12.53
N ALA A 160 -19.12 -15.44 -13.62
CA ALA A 160 -19.37 -16.85 -13.97
C ALA A 160 -18.76 -17.80 -12.92
N GLU A 161 -17.54 -17.52 -12.46
CA GLU A 161 -16.90 -18.28 -11.37
C GLU A 161 -17.70 -18.17 -10.06
N LEU A 162 -18.21 -16.96 -9.73
CA LEU A 162 -19.08 -16.76 -8.57
C LEU A 162 -20.36 -17.58 -8.68
N ARG A 163 -20.95 -17.63 -9.88
CA ARG A 163 -22.13 -18.42 -10.15
C ARG A 163 -21.87 -19.92 -9.93
N GLU A 164 -20.77 -20.43 -10.46
CA GLU A 164 -20.38 -21.82 -10.30
C GLU A 164 -20.15 -22.19 -8.82
N ALA A 165 -19.51 -21.31 -8.06
CA ALA A 165 -19.30 -21.50 -6.62
C ALA A 165 -20.63 -21.47 -5.84
N PHE A 166 -21.55 -20.56 -6.21
CA PHE A 166 -22.90 -20.50 -5.64
C PHE A 166 -23.68 -21.79 -5.90
N ASP A 167 -23.61 -22.33 -7.11
CA ASP A 167 -24.30 -23.56 -7.46
C ASP A 167 -23.73 -24.77 -6.69
N LYS A 168 -22.45 -24.75 -6.29
CA LYS A 168 -21.83 -25.78 -5.44
C LYS A 168 -22.25 -25.66 -3.96
N ASP A 169 -22.14 -24.47 -3.38
CA ASP A 169 -22.52 -24.18 -1.99
C ASP A 169 -22.80 -22.67 -1.80
N PRO A 170 -24.09 -22.26 -1.77
CA PRO A 170 -24.47 -20.86 -1.61
C PRO A 170 -23.92 -20.18 -0.34
N LYS A 171 -23.64 -20.95 0.72
CA LYS A 171 -23.11 -20.42 1.98
C LYS A 171 -21.62 -20.15 1.91
N LYS A 172 -20.91 -20.89 1.08
CA LYS A 172 -19.45 -20.78 0.91
C LYS A 172 -19.03 -19.99 -0.34
N ALA A 173 -19.97 -19.73 -1.26
CA ALA A 173 -19.69 -19.16 -2.56
C ALA A 173 -18.73 -17.94 -2.51
N LEU A 174 -18.83 -17.11 -1.47
CA LEU A 174 -17.98 -15.94 -1.31
C LEU A 174 -16.67 -16.22 -0.58
N THR A 175 -16.57 -17.33 0.16
CA THR A 175 -15.34 -17.76 0.82
C THR A 175 -14.46 -18.60 -0.11
N ASP A 176 -15.06 -19.35 -0.99
CA ASP A 176 -14.35 -20.24 -1.92
C ASP A 176 -13.77 -19.47 -3.11
N ILE A 177 -14.40 -18.34 -3.47
CA ILE A 177 -13.89 -17.41 -4.50
C ILE A 177 -13.11 -16.28 -3.83
N LYS A 178 -11.99 -16.63 -3.21
CA LYS A 178 -11.10 -15.67 -2.51
C LYS A 178 -10.62 -14.50 -3.37
N GLY A 179 -10.64 -14.61 -4.69
CA GLY A 179 -10.29 -13.54 -5.63
C GLY A 179 -11.42 -12.55 -5.92
N ILE A 180 -12.68 -12.91 -5.64
CA ILE A 180 -13.86 -12.11 -6.03
C ILE A 180 -14.33 -11.19 -4.90
N THR A 181 -14.29 -11.64 -3.65
CA THR A 181 -14.78 -10.85 -2.50
C THR A 181 -13.90 -9.66 -2.16
N ASN A 182 -12.63 -9.76 -2.47
CA ASN A 182 -11.69 -8.67 -2.44
C ASN A 182 -10.59 -8.98 -3.46
N PRO A 183 -10.71 -8.47 -4.69
CA PRO A 183 -9.66 -8.63 -5.70
C PRO A 183 -8.28 -8.18 -5.20
N MET A 184 -8.26 -7.44 -4.07
CA MET A 184 -7.08 -6.98 -3.36
C MET A 184 -6.70 -7.87 -2.17
N GLU A 185 -7.63 -8.67 -1.60
CA GLU A 185 -7.31 -9.53 -0.44
C GLU A 185 -7.10 -11.01 -0.80
N GLY A 186 -7.59 -11.48 -1.95
CA GLY A 186 -7.48 -12.88 -2.35
C GLY A 186 -6.87 -13.15 -3.72
N GLY A 187 -6.84 -12.15 -4.61
CA GLY A 187 -6.38 -12.26 -5.99
C GLY A 187 -5.01 -11.66 -6.27
N VAL A 188 -4.30 -11.20 -5.26
CA VAL A 188 -2.91 -10.77 -5.45
C VAL A 188 -2.06 -12.01 -5.60
N ASN A 189 -1.46 -12.15 -6.76
CA ASN A 189 -0.52 -13.24 -7.00
C ASN A 189 0.55 -13.22 -5.89
N LYS A 190 0.60 -14.27 -5.06
CA LYS A 190 1.52 -14.38 -3.93
C LYS A 190 2.99 -14.22 -4.34
N LYS A 191 3.29 -14.44 -5.61
CA LYS A 191 4.61 -14.18 -6.19
C LYS A 191 4.96 -12.69 -6.15
N PHE A 192 3.99 -11.79 -6.38
CA PHE A 192 4.22 -10.34 -6.38
C PHE A 192 3.85 -9.68 -5.06
N TYR A 193 2.91 -10.27 -4.31
CA TYR A 193 2.46 -9.77 -3.01
C TYR A 193 2.53 -10.89 -1.98
N PRO A 194 3.70 -11.19 -1.48
CA PRO A 194 3.90 -12.31 -0.56
C PRO A 194 3.16 -12.13 0.78
N ARG A 195 2.75 -10.92 1.10
CA ARG A 195 2.08 -10.56 2.36
C ARG A 195 0.90 -9.64 2.10
N GLN A 196 -0.17 -9.79 2.86
CA GLN A 196 -1.34 -8.92 2.79
C GLN A 196 -1.16 -7.66 3.65
N LYS A 197 -1.81 -6.54 3.30
CA LYS A 197 -1.74 -5.28 4.06
C LYS A 197 -2.06 -5.47 5.54
N LYS A 198 -3.15 -6.18 5.85
CA LYS A 198 -3.58 -6.49 7.21
C LYS A 198 -2.51 -7.24 8.01
N ASP A 199 -1.84 -8.20 7.37
CA ASP A 199 -0.79 -9.00 8.02
C ASP A 199 0.47 -8.14 8.23
N ILE A 200 0.79 -7.27 7.28
CA ILE A 200 1.88 -6.30 7.40
C ILE A 200 1.61 -5.37 8.59
N ASP A 201 0.45 -4.73 8.65
CA ASP A 201 0.11 -3.77 9.71
C ASP A 201 0.10 -4.43 11.09
N SER A 202 -0.47 -5.64 11.17
CA SER A 202 -0.51 -6.42 12.41
C SER A 202 0.90 -6.84 12.88
N THR A 203 1.76 -7.26 11.95
CA THR A 203 3.15 -7.66 12.26
C THR A 203 3.99 -6.46 12.66
N VAL A 204 3.88 -5.34 11.95
CA VAL A 204 4.56 -4.08 12.30
C VAL A 204 4.17 -3.65 13.72
N LYS A 205 2.89 -3.66 14.06
CA LYS A 205 2.42 -3.35 15.41
C LYS A 205 3.01 -4.28 16.45
N LYS A 206 3.07 -5.60 16.17
CA LYS A 206 3.67 -6.60 17.06
C LYS A 206 5.17 -6.35 17.25
N LEU A 207 5.91 -6.09 16.17
CA LEU A 207 7.35 -5.79 16.25
C LEU A 207 7.62 -4.54 17.07
N LEU A 208 6.89 -3.44 16.85
CA LEU A 208 7.05 -2.18 17.60
C LEU A 208 6.74 -2.34 19.09
N SER A 209 5.86 -3.25 19.46
CA SER A 209 5.49 -3.52 20.85
C SER A 209 6.35 -4.58 21.54
N HIS A 210 7.27 -5.22 20.81
CA HIS A 210 8.11 -6.30 21.34
C HIS A 210 9.01 -5.80 22.46
N ARG A 211 9.22 -6.64 23.51
CA ARG A 211 10.08 -6.35 24.67
C ARG A 211 10.82 -7.59 25.08
N ASP A 212 12.15 -7.50 25.05
CA ASP A 212 13.04 -8.52 25.58
C ASP A 212 13.42 -8.22 27.04
N LYS A 213 13.45 -9.25 27.85
CA LYS A 213 13.85 -9.12 29.26
C LYS A 213 15.32 -8.68 29.35
N GLY A 214 15.57 -7.60 30.06
CA GLY A 214 16.92 -7.09 30.30
C GLY A 214 17.42 -6.09 29.24
N THR A 215 16.68 -5.88 28.15
CA THR A 215 17.02 -4.83 27.16
C THR A 215 16.46 -3.48 27.60
N PRO A 216 17.28 -2.42 27.66
CA PRO A 216 16.77 -1.07 27.93
C PRO A 216 15.73 -0.63 26.89
N LYS A 217 14.66 0.02 27.34
CA LYS A 217 13.52 0.38 26.47
C LYS A 217 13.94 1.14 25.21
N VAL A 218 14.83 2.12 25.34
CA VAL A 218 15.29 2.93 24.20
C VAL A 218 16.06 2.11 23.17
N GLN A 219 16.83 1.12 23.61
CA GLN A 219 17.54 0.18 22.76
C GLN A 219 16.56 -0.75 22.07
N GLN A 220 15.59 -1.29 22.82
CA GLN A 220 14.56 -2.18 22.27
C GLN A 220 13.71 -1.49 21.22
N ASP A 221 13.32 -0.23 21.45
CA ASP A 221 12.53 0.53 20.49
C ASP A 221 13.29 0.72 19.17
N ALA A 222 14.60 0.97 19.21
CA ALA A 222 15.44 1.11 18.02
C ALA A 222 15.67 -0.24 17.30
N VAL A 223 15.94 -1.31 18.03
CA VAL A 223 16.05 -2.67 17.48
C VAL A 223 14.71 -3.10 16.83
N ASN A 224 13.59 -2.78 17.45
CA ASN A 224 12.28 -3.03 16.89
C ASN A 224 12.08 -2.29 15.57
N MET A 225 12.53 -1.03 15.47
CA MET A 225 12.44 -0.26 14.23
C MET A 225 13.33 -0.87 13.13
N VAL A 226 14.54 -1.33 13.45
CA VAL A 226 15.37 -2.12 12.51
C VAL A 226 14.60 -3.35 12.02
N ASN A 227 13.99 -4.10 12.93
CA ASN A 227 13.22 -5.29 12.60
C ASN A 227 11.96 -4.97 11.76
N VAL A 228 11.32 -3.82 11.96
CA VAL A 228 10.22 -3.35 11.11
C VAL A 228 10.69 -3.13 9.67
N PHE A 229 11.81 -2.42 9.45
CA PHE A 229 12.34 -2.22 8.10
C PHE A 229 12.76 -3.54 7.45
N ARG A 230 13.44 -4.41 8.19
CA ARG A 230 13.83 -5.73 7.70
C ARG A 230 12.62 -6.55 7.28
N PHE A 231 11.60 -6.61 8.13
CA PHE A 231 10.33 -7.28 7.81
C PHE A 231 9.68 -6.68 6.56
N LEU A 232 9.54 -5.36 6.51
CA LEU A 232 8.92 -4.69 5.37
C LEU A 232 9.67 -4.95 4.05
N CYS A 233 10.98 -5.13 4.10
CA CYS A 233 11.84 -5.43 2.96
C CYS A 233 12.04 -6.93 2.67
N GLY A 234 11.35 -7.82 3.39
CA GLY A 234 11.39 -9.26 3.14
C GLY A 234 12.55 -10.00 3.79
N LEU A 235 13.25 -9.34 4.72
CA LEU A 235 14.32 -9.92 5.52
C LEU A 235 13.80 -10.48 6.84
N SER A 236 14.58 -11.37 7.48
CA SER A 236 14.27 -11.86 8.81
C SER A 236 14.28 -10.71 9.85
N PRO A 237 13.17 -10.48 10.59
CA PRO A 237 13.08 -9.45 11.62
C PRO A 237 13.51 -9.99 13.00
N THR A 238 14.66 -10.66 13.06
CA THR A 238 15.16 -11.38 14.25
C THR A 238 16.40 -10.74 14.86
N VAL A 239 16.69 -9.49 14.48
CA VAL A 239 17.81 -8.75 15.09
C VAL A 239 17.52 -8.54 16.57
N THR A 240 18.52 -8.81 17.41
CA THR A 240 18.45 -8.66 18.86
C THR A 240 19.46 -7.62 19.38
N TYR A 241 19.18 -7.10 20.56
CA TYR A 241 20.11 -6.24 21.28
C TYR A 241 21.31 -7.04 21.79
N ASP A 242 22.51 -6.44 21.68
CA ASP A 242 23.72 -6.97 22.28
C ASP A 242 24.38 -5.91 23.18
N LYS A 243 24.69 -6.29 24.44
CA LYS A 243 25.24 -5.36 25.42
C LYS A 243 26.66 -4.90 25.05
N THR A 244 27.48 -5.77 24.52
CA THR A 244 28.85 -5.43 24.11
C THR A 244 28.82 -4.47 22.94
N TYR A 245 27.90 -4.68 21.98
CA TYR A 245 27.68 -3.77 20.86
C TYR A 245 27.14 -2.39 21.33
N HIS A 246 26.38 -2.37 22.43
CA HIS A 246 25.96 -1.11 23.03
C HIS A 246 27.16 -0.33 23.57
N GLU A 247 28.06 -0.97 24.30
CA GLU A 247 29.27 -0.34 24.83
C GLU A 247 30.17 0.19 23.71
N GLU A 248 30.33 -0.58 22.62
CA GLU A 248 31.07 -0.14 21.43
C GLU A 248 30.41 1.05 20.71
N ALA A 249 29.09 1.02 20.50
CA ALA A 249 28.35 2.09 19.86
C ALA A 249 28.32 3.37 20.74
N GLN A 250 28.18 3.21 22.05
CA GLN A 250 28.23 4.33 22.98
C GLN A 250 29.58 5.05 22.94
N LEU A 251 30.68 4.28 22.92
CA LEU A 251 32.03 4.85 22.77
C LEU A 251 32.18 5.60 21.43
N ALA A 252 31.63 5.06 20.33
CA ALA A 252 31.67 5.71 19.03
C ALA A 252 30.91 7.06 19.05
N ALA A 253 29.69 7.09 19.60
CA ALA A 253 28.89 8.30 19.72
C ALA A 253 29.61 9.38 20.59
N GLU A 254 30.18 8.98 21.72
CA GLU A 254 30.97 9.88 22.59
C GLU A 254 32.22 10.40 21.91
N THR A 255 32.89 9.58 21.11
CA THR A 255 34.05 9.98 20.31
C THR A 255 33.67 11.04 19.28
N CYS A 256 32.59 10.84 18.54
CA CYS A 256 32.05 11.84 17.60
C CYS A 256 31.67 13.14 18.34
N ARG A 257 31.00 13.05 19.49
CA ARG A 257 30.66 14.22 20.31
C ARG A 257 31.89 15.01 20.74
N LYS A 258 32.92 14.32 21.22
CA LYS A 258 34.18 14.96 21.63
C LYS A 258 34.89 15.67 20.46
N ALA A 259 34.81 15.04 19.27
CA ALA A 259 35.39 15.61 18.04
C ALA A 259 34.52 16.70 17.41
N GLY A 260 33.23 16.82 17.79
CA GLY A 260 32.26 17.74 17.19
C GLY A 260 31.87 17.40 15.75
N LYS A 261 32.15 16.20 15.27
CA LYS A 261 31.87 15.74 13.91
C LYS A 261 31.65 14.23 13.86
N ILE A 262 30.98 13.76 12.80
CA ILE A 262 30.92 12.33 12.43
C ILE A 262 32.06 12.02 11.45
N ASP A 263 32.86 10.99 11.79
CA ASP A 263 33.98 10.56 10.94
C ASP A 263 34.40 9.13 11.40
N HIS A 264 34.46 8.20 10.46
CA HIS A 264 34.83 6.81 10.72
C HIS A 264 36.31 6.62 11.12
N GLY A 265 37.16 7.63 10.87
CA GLY A 265 38.57 7.61 11.21
C GLY A 265 38.93 8.09 12.62
N LEU A 266 37.96 8.43 13.48
CA LEU A 266 38.21 8.99 14.81
C LEU A 266 38.67 7.96 15.84
N GLY A 267 38.62 6.66 15.55
CA GLY A 267 38.81 5.61 16.53
C GLY A 267 37.58 5.42 17.42
N GLY A 268 37.73 4.76 18.58
CA GLY A 268 36.59 4.54 19.48
C GLY A 268 35.43 3.76 18.85
N ASN A 269 35.73 2.79 17.96
CA ASN A 269 34.79 1.98 17.20
C ASN A 269 33.92 2.75 16.18
N THR A 270 34.26 3.98 15.81
CA THR A 270 33.54 4.74 14.78
C THR A 270 33.56 4.04 13.43
N ASP A 271 34.63 3.31 13.11
CA ASP A 271 34.80 2.47 11.91
C ASP A 271 33.87 1.25 11.83
N LYS A 272 33.29 0.85 13.00
CA LYS A 272 32.40 -0.31 13.11
C LYS A 272 30.90 0.06 13.20
N CYS A 273 30.60 1.35 13.12
CA CYS A 273 29.25 1.86 13.36
C CYS A 273 28.73 2.67 12.18
N ASN A 274 27.44 2.58 11.91
CA ASN A 274 26.73 3.67 11.25
C ASN A 274 26.77 4.87 12.20
N LEU A 275 27.07 6.05 11.67
CA LEU A 275 27.15 7.30 12.45
C LEU A 275 26.06 8.26 12.00
N PHE A 276 25.49 8.98 12.97
CA PHE A 276 24.42 9.94 12.73
C PHE A 276 24.69 11.23 13.53
N GLN A 277 24.29 12.36 12.98
CA GLN A 277 24.25 13.62 13.69
C GLN A 277 22.85 14.21 13.58
N GLY A 278 22.17 14.30 14.69
CA GLY A 278 20.80 14.80 14.80
C GLY A 278 20.66 15.84 15.89
N GLN A 279 19.45 16.15 16.26
CA GLN A 279 19.15 17.14 17.32
C GLN A 279 18.87 16.51 18.69
N GLN A 280 18.62 15.20 18.75
CA GLN A 280 18.18 14.51 19.95
C GLN A 280 18.87 13.15 20.08
N ASP A 281 19.12 12.75 21.32
CA ASP A 281 19.68 11.43 21.67
C ASP A 281 18.57 10.34 21.64
N VAL A 282 18.02 10.07 20.45
CA VAL A 282 16.91 9.15 20.25
C VAL A 282 17.27 8.10 19.18
N PRO A 283 17.74 6.91 19.58
CA PRO A 283 18.19 5.85 18.66
C PRO A 283 17.19 5.46 17.55
N VAL A 284 15.88 5.54 17.81
CA VAL A 284 14.85 5.30 16.76
C VAL A 284 14.95 6.31 15.63
N GLN A 285 15.28 7.57 15.92
CA GLN A 285 15.46 8.61 14.88
C GLN A 285 16.72 8.35 14.06
N ASP A 286 17.77 7.84 14.71
CA ASP A 286 18.99 7.44 14.00
C ASP A 286 18.69 6.34 12.99
N VAL A 287 17.88 5.31 13.36
CA VAL A 287 17.43 4.25 12.43
C VAL A 287 16.68 4.82 11.24
N ILE A 288 15.79 5.78 11.45
CA ILE A 288 15.08 6.47 10.36
C ILE A 288 16.07 7.22 9.47
N GLY A 289 17.01 7.97 10.07
CA GLY A 289 18.06 8.68 9.35
C GLY A 289 18.94 7.74 8.51
N TYR A 290 19.31 6.58 9.03
CA TYR A 290 20.06 5.56 8.28
C TYR A 290 19.24 4.98 7.11
N MET A 291 17.93 4.82 7.26
CA MET A 291 17.06 4.37 6.17
C MET A 291 16.82 5.44 5.11
N GLU A 292 16.73 6.69 5.50
CA GLU A 292 16.70 7.83 4.58
C GLU A 292 18.03 7.98 3.86
N ASP A 293 19.12 7.87 4.62
CA ASP A 293 20.52 7.96 4.18
C ASP A 293 20.79 9.23 3.37
N PRO A 294 20.50 10.41 3.95
CA PRO A 294 20.58 11.69 3.24
C PRO A 294 22.04 12.12 3.01
N GLY A 295 22.20 13.08 2.10
CA GLY A 295 23.50 13.69 1.79
C GLY A 295 24.14 13.17 0.52
N GLU A 296 24.91 14.03 -0.14
CA GLU A 296 25.53 13.72 -1.44
C GLU A 296 26.50 12.54 -1.36
N ASN A 297 27.27 12.45 -0.28
CA ASN A 297 28.25 11.37 -0.08
C ASN A 297 27.59 10.00 0.14
N ASN A 298 26.34 9.97 0.60
CA ASN A 298 25.58 8.74 0.84
C ASN A 298 24.70 8.35 -0.35
N ARG A 299 24.45 9.28 -1.25
CA ARG A 299 23.49 9.17 -2.34
C ARG A 299 23.74 7.94 -3.22
N GLU A 300 24.98 7.68 -3.58
CA GLU A 300 25.34 6.57 -4.44
C GLU A 300 25.28 5.23 -3.69
N GLY A 301 25.96 5.18 -2.56
CA GLY A 301 26.15 3.95 -1.81
C GLY A 301 24.98 3.51 -0.95
N ARG A 302 24.25 4.44 -0.37
CA ARG A 302 23.26 4.19 0.70
C ARG A 302 23.83 3.25 1.77
N GLY A 303 25.04 3.58 2.24
CA GLY A 303 25.85 2.71 3.08
C GLY A 303 25.20 2.40 4.43
N HIS A 304 24.62 3.42 5.08
CA HIS A 304 23.95 3.23 6.36
C HIS A 304 22.71 2.32 6.23
N ARG A 305 21.89 2.53 5.20
CA ARG A 305 20.75 1.67 4.87
C ARG A 305 21.20 0.25 4.59
N SER A 306 22.28 0.09 3.83
CA SER A 306 22.80 -1.22 3.45
C SER A 306 23.17 -2.10 4.64
N TRP A 307 23.65 -1.52 5.74
CA TRP A 307 23.91 -2.27 6.98
C TRP A 307 22.63 -2.75 7.67
N ILE A 308 21.55 -1.95 7.68
CA ILE A 308 20.25 -2.39 8.18
C ILE A 308 19.67 -3.50 7.31
N MET A 309 19.89 -3.40 5.99
CA MET A 309 19.41 -4.34 4.98
C MET A 309 20.32 -5.57 4.79
N ALA A 310 21.44 -5.67 5.49
CA ALA A 310 22.32 -6.83 5.38
C ALA A 310 21.62 -8.11 5.91
N PRO A 311 21.45 -9.16 5.09
CA PRO A 311 20.76 -10.37 5.52
C PRO A 311 21.41 -11.04 6.73
N VAL A 312 22.74 -10.97 6.81
CA VAL A 312 23.55 -11.62 7.83
C VAL A 312 23.48 -11.00 9.22
N THR A 313 22.89 -9.82 9.36
CA THR A 313 22.80 -9.12 10.65
C THR A 313 21.78 -9.79 11.57
N GLY A 314 22.25 -10.31 12.71
CA GLY A 314 21.43 -10.91 13.77
C GLY A 314 21.48 -10.13 15.09
N LYS A 315 22.48 -9.24 15.27
CA LYS A 315 22.63 -8.41 16.47
C LYS A 315 23.00 -6.98 16.13
N THR A 316 22.55 -6.05 16.95
CA THR A 316 22.96 -4.64 16.91
C THR A 316 22.73 -3.98 18.28
N ALA A 317 23.23 -2.77 18.44
CA ALA A 317 22.88 -1.87 19.52
C ALA A 317 23.23 -0.42 19.13
N PHE A 318 22.83 0.52 19.96
CA PHE A 318 22.92 1.93 19.68
C PHE A 318 23.64 2.67 20.81
N GLY A 319 24.40 3.69 20.45
CA GLY A 319 24.97 4.67 21.36
C GLY A 319 24.51 6.07 20.97
N VAL A 320 24.33 6.95 21.95
CA VAL A 320 23.94 8.35 21.72
C VAL A 320 24.68 9.27 22.70
N ALA A 321 25.12 10.41 22.21
CA ALA A 321 25.82 11.40 23.03
C ALA A 321 25.68 12.82 22.43
N GLY A 322 24.84 13.67 23.02
CA GLY A 322 24.74 15.09 22.68
C GLY A 322 24.45 15.35 21.21
N GLY A 323 23.48 14.65 20.62
CA GLY A 323 23.08 14.75 19.24
C GLY A 323 23.89 13.90 18.25
N PHE A 324 24.87 13.12 18.74
CA PHE A 324 25.60 12.14 17.94
C PHE A 324 25.08 10.74 18.23
N GLY A 325 24.71 10.00 17.19
CA GLY A 325 24.23 8.63 17.23
C GLY A 325 25.20 7.66 16.57
N ALA A 326 25.25 6.44 17.06
CA ALA A 326 25.98 5.34 16.45
C ALA A 326 25.19 4.04 16.55
N MET A 327 25.14 3.27 15.47
CA MET A 327 24.56 1.92 15.42
C MET A 327 25.67 0.93 15.10
N ARG A 328 25.89 -0.07 15.93
CA ARG A 328 26.89 -1.11 15.70
C ARG A 328 26.49 -1.97 14.49
N THR A 329 27.37 -2.07 13.52
CA THR A 329 27.20 -2.80 12.25
C THR A 329 28.14 -4.00 12.15
N SER A 330 28.27 -4.61 10.97
CA SER A 330 29.21 -5.70 10.68
C SER A 330 29.01 -6.95 11.55
N ASP A 331 27.77 -7.22 11.93
CA ASP A 331 27.39 -8.47 12.58
C ASP A 331 27.03 -9.51 11.51
N HIS A 332 27.40 -10.77 11.75
CA HIS A 332 27.20 -11.90 10.85
C HIS A 332 26.54 -13.09 11.58
N SER A 333 25.77 -12.81 12.61
CA SER A 333 25.20 -13.86 13.48
C SER A 333 23.80 -14.32 13.05
N CYS A 334 23.23 -13.76 11.98
CA CYS A 334 21.96 -14.24 11.42
C CYS A 334 22.24 -15.44 10.49
N ASP A 335 21.64 -16.58 10.82
CA ASP A 335 21.71 -17.82 10.07
C ASP A 335 20.52 -18.04 9.10
N VAL A 336 19.58 -17.09 9.07
CA VAL A 336 18.48 -17.13 8.11
C VAL A 336 18.99 -16.75 6.71
N PRO A 337 18.78 -17.61 5.70
CA PRO A 337 19.25 -17.32 4.35
C PRO A 337 18.72 -16.01 3.78
N ALA A 338 19.53 -15.33 2.98
CA ALA A 338 19.07 -14.19 2.19
C ALA A 338 17.94 -14.61 1.22
N PRO A 339 17.01 -13.71 0.88
CA PRO A 339 15.96 -14.01 -0.08
C PRO A 339 16.54 -14.41 -1.44
N GLU A 340 16.07 -15.53 -2.01
CA GLU A 340 16.56 -16.10 -3.29
C GLU A 340 16.47 -15.13 -4.48
N ASN A 341 15.46 -14.27 -4.49
CA ASN A 341 15.25 -13.28 -5.56
C ASN A 341 15.80 -11.89 -5.21
N GLY A 342 16.65 -11.81 -4.17
CA GLY A 342 17.08 -10.53 -3.63
C GLY A 342 15.97 -9.86 -2.80
N HIS A 343 16.23 -8.62 -2.36
CA HIS A 343 15.27 -7.83 -1.61
C HIS A 343 15.39 -6.34 -1.98
N ALA A 344 14.43 -5.52 -1.57
CA ALA A 344 14.40 -4.13 -1.98
C ALA A 344 13.93 -3.20 -0.85
N TYR A 345 14.31 -1.93 -0.95
CA TYR A 345 13.70 -0.83 -0.22
C TYR A 345 13.20 0.23 -1.22
N PRO A 346 11.90 0.56 -1.19
CA PRO A 346 10.83 -0.08 -0.42
C PRO A 346 10.64 -1.55 -0.81
N GLY A 347 10.12 -2.35 0.12
CA GLY A 347 9.98 -3.80 -0.04
C GLY A 347 9.01 -4.18 -1.15
N MET A 348 9.22 -5.36 -1.72
CA MET A 348 8.39 -5.92 -2.79
C MET A 348 6.98 -6.24 -2.31
N GLY A 349 6.00 -5.98 -3.16
CA GLY A 349 4.57 -6.14 -2.86
C GLY A 349 3.97 -4.92 -2.17
N PHE A 350 3.10 -5.15 -1.19
CA PHE A 350 2.54 -4.05 -0.39
C PHE A 350 3.56 -3.46 0.57
N PHE A 351 3.67 -2.14 0.55
CA PHE A 351 4.58 -1.40 1.42
C PHE A 351 3.88 -0.16 2.01
N PRO A 352 3.82 -0.01 3.35
CA PRO A 352 3.19 1.15 3.97
C PRO A 352 3.96 2.42 3.67
N SER A 353 3.34 3.41 3.02
CA SER A 353 3.99 4.67 2.65
C SER A 353 4.50 5.48 3.83
N ALA A 354 4.00 5.21 5.04
CA ALA A 354 4.49 5.80 6.28
C ALA A 354 5.94 5.43 6.61
N TYR A 355 6.46 4.34 6.03
CA TYR A 355 7.85 3.87 6.21
C TYR A 355 8.72 4.13 4.98
N LEU A 356 8.24 4.89 4.01
CA LEU A 356 9.05 5.36 2.89
C LEU A 356 9.76 6.64 3.27
N TYR A 357 11.06 6.55 3.54
CA TYR A 357 11.92 7.67 3.88
C TYR A 357 12.93 7.95 2.76
N GLY A 358 13.15 9.23 2.48
CA GLY A 358 14.06 9.68 1.44
C GLY A 358 13.57 9.41 0.01
N ASP A 359 14.34 9.88 -0.95
CA ASP A 359 14.02 9.81 -2.39
C ASP A 359 14.67 8.59 -3.09
N GLY A 360 15.63 7.95 -2.46
CA GLY A 360 16.38 6.84 -3.04
C GLY A 360 15.76 5.48 -2.73
N TRP A 361 15.61 4.64 -3.76
CA TRP A 361 15.25 3.24 -3.66
C TRP A 361 16.48 2.35 -3.79
N SER A 362 16.42 1.14 -3.29
CA SER A 362 17.52 0.18 -3.36
C SER A 362 16.99 -1.22 -3.72
N TYR A 363 17.76 -1.94 -4.54
CA TYR A 363 17.55 -3.35 -4.81
C TYR A 363 18.86 -4.09 -4.52
N TYR A 364 18.83 -5.05 -3.64
CA TYR A 364 19.96 -5.90 -3.25
C TYR A 364 19.90 -7.18 -4.05
N ALA A 365 20.92 -7.43 -4.85
CA ALA A 365 20.97 -8.57 -5.75
C ALA A 365 21.03 -9.89 -4.96
N PRO A 366 20.45 -10.98 -5.48
CA PRO A 366 20.55 -12.30 -4.86
C PRO A 366 21.98 -12.83 -4.86
N ALA A 367 22.24 -13.83 -4.03
CA ALA A 367 23.52 -14.49 -3.98
C ALA A 367 23.93 -15.04 -5.36
N GLY A 368 25.21 -14.89 -5.71
CA GLY A 368 25.73 -15.30 -7.00
C GLY A 368 25.56 -14.30 -8.16
N GLN A 369 24.77 -13.25 -7.97
CA GLN A 369 24.67 -12.15 -8.91
C GLN A 369 25.59 -10.99 -8.47
N ARG A 370 26.29 -10.38 -9.42
CA ARG A 370 27.10 -9.18 -9.17
C ARG A 370 26.53 -8.00 -9.92
N VAL A 371 26.23 -6.94 -9.19
CA VAL A 371 25.76 -5.68 -9.75
C VAL A 371 26.93 -5.01 -10.49
N PRO A 372 26.79 -4.66 -11.77
CA PRO A 372 27.81 -3.93 -12.52
C PRO A 372 27.77 -2.43 -12.18
N ASP A 373 28.77 -1.67 -12.64
CA ASP A 373 28.85 -0.22 -12.46
C ASP A 373 27.67 0.55 -13.08
N LYS A 374 27.07 0.00 -14.13
CA LYS A 374 25.97 0.64 -14.87
C LYS A 374 24.77 -0.30 -15.03
N PRO A 375 24.04 -0.59 -13.95
CA PRO A 375 22.80 -1.35 -14.06
C PRO A 375 21.71 -0.48 -14.71
N LYS A 376 20.77 -1.12 -15.42
CA LYS A 376 19.60 -0.44 -15.97
C LYS A 376 18.44 -0.56 -15.03
N VAL A 377 17.74 0.55 -14.79
CA VAL A 377 16.50 0.61 -14.00
C VAL A 377 15.41 1.26 -14.83
N GLU A 378 14.27 0.60 -14.88
CA GLU A 378 13.04 1.11 -15.49
C GLU A 378 11.91 0.99 -14.47
N MET A 379 11.04 2.00 -14.42
CA MET A 379 9.93 2.05 -13.47
C MET A 379 8.68 2.62 -14.13
N TRP A 380 7.55 2.01 -13.85
CA TRP A 380 6.24 2.47 -14.36
C TRP A 380 5.22 2.55 -13.23
N LYS A 381 4.41 3.61 -13.26
CA LYS A 381 3.25 3.70 -12.39
C LYS A 381 2.08 2.99 -13.04
N LEU A 382 1.47 2.07 -12.31
CA LEU A 382 0.31 1.33 -12.75
C LEU A 382 -0.97 1.87 -12.07
N ASN A 383 -2.09 1.71 -12.75
CA ASN A 383 -3.38 2.18 -12.23
C ASN A 383 -4.02 1.20 -11.23
N ARG A 384 -3.45 -0.01 -11.09
CA ARG A 384 -3.98 -1.08 -10.23
C ARG A 384 -2.87 -1.98 -9.72
N SER A 385 -3.14 -2.73 -8.66
CA SER A 385 -2.29 -3.83 -8.22
C SER A 385 -2.21 -4.94 -9.28
N VAL A 386 -1.10 -5.67 -9.28
CA VAL A 386 -0.71 -6.57 -10.36
C VAL A 386 -1.05 -8.02 -10.00
N ALA A 387 -1.93 -8.64 -10.76
CA ALA A 387 -2.20 -10.08 -10.63
C ALA A 387 -1.21 -10.92 -11.45
N GLU A 388 -0.77 -10.39 -12.60
CA GLU A 388 0.20 -11.00 -13.51
C GLU A 388 1.22 -9.94 -13.96
N PRO A 389 2.41 -10.33 -14.45
CA PRO A 389 3.35 -9.38 -15.01
C PRO A 389 2.68 -8.52 -16.06
N PRO A 390 2.85 -7.19 -16.04
CA PRO A 390 2.27 -6.35 -17.07
C PRO A 390 2.88 -6.70 -18.43
N LYS A 391 2.02 -6.71 -19.47
CA LYS A 391 2.48 -6.88 -20.85
C LYS A 391 3.31 -5.66 -21.27
N GLU A 392 4.26 -5.84 -22.18
CA GLU A 392 5.10 -4.72 -22.67
C GLU A 392 4.26 -3.56 -23.24
N SER A 393 3.09 -3.86 -23.84
CA SER A 393 2.16 -2.84 -24.31
C SER A 393 1.53 -1.95 -23.21
N GLN A 394 1.60 -2.40 -21.95
CA GLN A 394 1.13 -1.66 -20.76
C GLN A 394 2.24 -0.83 -20.11
N LEU A 395 3.50 -1.08 -20.46
CA LEU A 395 4.69 -0.39 -19.97
C LEU A 395 5.11 0.70 -20.96
N THR A 396 4.34 1.78 -20.99
CA THR A 396 4.45 2.84 -21.98
C THR A 396 5.21 4.06 -21.46
N LYS A 397 5.62 4.96 -22.37
CA LYS A 397 6.21 6.26 -21.97
C LYS A 397 5.23 7.12 -21.15
N ALA A 398 3.92 6.93 -21.33
CA ALA A 398 2.92 7.73 -20.62
C ALA A 398 2.85 7.44 -19.13
N ASN A 399 3.13 6.19 -18.71
CA ASN A 399 3.15 5.79 -17.30
C ASN A 399 4.57 5.53 -16.77
N ALA A 400 5.61 5.74 -17.57
CA ALA A 400 6.99 5.65 -17.11
C ALA A 400 7.31 6.71 -16.05
N VAL A 401 7.97 6.27 -14.99
CA VAL A 401 8.52 7.14 -13.95
C VAL A 401 9.98 7.43 -14.33
N PRO A 402 10.36 8.69 -14.57
CA PRO A 402 11.75 9.02 -14.88
C PRO A 402 12.65 8.66 -13.72
N ILE A 403 13.82 8.12 -14.02
CA ILE A 403 14.87 7.84 -13.03
C ILE A 403 15.95 8.92 -13.16
N LYS A 404 16.14 9.69 -12.08
CA LYS A 404 17.10 10.80 -12.03
C LYS A 404 18.55 10.32 -11.98
N ALA A 405 18.78 9.23 -11.27
CA ALA A 405 20.09 8.65 -11.07
C ALA A 405 20.00 7.16 -10.79
N VAL A 406 21.03 6.41 -11.23
CA VAL A 406 21.22 4.99 -10.94
C VAL A 406 22.69 4.77 -10.60
N PHE A 407 22.95 4.05 -9.51
CA PHE A 407 24.30 3.78 -9.02
C PHE A 407 24.45 2.30 -8.64
N GLN A 408 25.69 1.82 -8.68
CA GLN A 408 26.08 0.64 -7.95
C GLN A 408 26.19 1.03 -6.47
N GLY A 409 25.34 0.47 -5.63
CA GLY A 409 25.32 0.75 -4.21
C GLY A 409 26.17 -0.23 -3.38
N TRP A 410 26.22 0.01 -2.09
CA TRP A 410 26.91 -0.87 -1.15
C TRP A 410 26.23 -2.24 -1.04
N GLN A 411 27.01 -3.24 -0.62
CA GLN A 411 26.52 -4.62 -0.40
C GLN A 411 25.82 -5.21 -1.63
N ASN A 412 26.44 -5.02 -2.81
CA ASN A 412 25.93 -5.59 -4.05
C ASN A 412 24.50 -5.15 -4.38
N SER A 413 24.25 -3.87 -4.26
CA SER A 413 22.93 -3.28 -4.53
C SER A 413 22.94 -2.35 -5.74
N VAL A 414 21.75 -2.13 -6.28
CA VAL A 414 21.43 -1.04 -7.20
C VAL A 414 20.69 0.02 -6.40
N THR A 415 21.20 1.24 -6.34
CA THR A 415 20.47 2.39 -5.81
C THR A 415 19.98 3.26 -6.94
N PHE A 416 18.77 3.79 -6.84
CA PHE A 416 18.20 4.65 -7.87
C PHE A 416 17.23 5.67 -7.30
N GLU A 417 17.08 6.78 -7.99
CA GLU A 417 16.22 7.89 -7.57
C GLU A 417 15.11 8.15 -8.59
N PRO A 418 13.90 7.67 -8.32
CA PRO A 418 12.76 7.99 -9.16
C PRO A 418 12.37 9.46 -9.07
N ASP A 419 11.95 10.05 -10.19
CA ASP A 419 11.36 11.39 -10.18
C ASP A 419 9.88 11.36 -9.84
N TYR A 420 9.57 11.62 -8.58
CA TYR A 420 8.20 11.62 -8.07
C TYR A 420 7.40 12.88 -8.34
N SER A 421 7.98 13.91 -8.92
CA SER A 421 7.37 15.23 -9.02
C SER A 421 5.96 15.19 -9.63
N LYS A 422 5.73 14.26 -10.56
CA LYS A 422 4.44 14.05 -11.25
C LYS A 422 3.47 13.11 -10.52
N PHE A 423 3.91 12.43 -9.46
CA PHE A 423 3.18 11.29 -8.86
C PHE A 423 2.88 11.45 -7.37
N LYS A 424 3.34 12.52 -6.74
CA LYS A 424 2.99 12.84 -5.34
C LYS A 424 1.50 13.20 -5.24
N ASN A 425 0.84 12.69 -4.21
CA ASN A 425 -0.52 13.13 -3.90
C ASN A 425 -0.53 14.57 -3.34
N LYS A 426 -1.71 15.14 -3.10
CA LYS A 426 -1.86 16.50 -2.54
C LYS A 426 -1.15 16.69 -1.19
N GLY A 427 -0.82 15.62 -0.46
CA GLY A 427 -0.06 15.63 0.80
C GLY A 427 1.45 15.39 0.62
N GLY A 428 1.98 15.40 -0.61
CA GLY A 428 3.41 15.19 -0.89
C GLY A 428 3.89 13.75 -0.73
N LYS A 429 3.01 12.80 -0.39
CA LYS A 429 3.34 11.39 -0.20
C LYS A 429 3.20 10.63 -1.51
N MET A 430 4.10 9.68 -1.73
CA MET A 430 3.92 8.69 -2.78
C MET A 430 2.89 7.65 -2.37
N THR A 431 2.00 7.33 -3.30
CA THR A 431 1.04 6.24 -3.17
C THR A 431 0.80 5.59 -4.53
N GLY A 432 0.34 4.35 -4.53
CA GLY A 432 -0.03 3.62 -5.73
C GLY A 432 0.94 2.52 -6.09
N THR A 433 0.68 1.88 -7.21
CA THR A 433 1.38 0.68 -7.66
C THR A 433 2.46 1.04 -8.66
N TYR A 434 3.65 0.50 -8.46
CA TYR A 434 4.82 0.71 -9.30
C TYR A 434 5.38 -0.64 -9.73
N TRP A 435 5.62 -0.80 -11.03
CA TRP A 435 6.37 -1.93 -11.59
C TRP A 435 7.80 -1.50 -11.81
N ILE A 436 8.73 -2.27 -11.31
CA ILE A 436 10.16 -2.00 -11.38
C ILE A 436 10.83 -3.13 -12.17
N ARG A 437 11.71 -2.76 -13.09
CA ARG A 437 12.57 -3.65 -13.82
C ARG A 437 14.01 -3.22 -13.61
N ILE A 438 14.83 -4.15 -13.15
CA ILE A 438 16.27 -3.96 -12.98
C ILE A 438 16.97 -5.00 -13.85
N SER A 439 17.93 -4.57 -14.65
CA SER A 439 18.60 -5.49 -15.57
C SER A 439 20.06 -5.10 -15.84
N TRP A 440 20.85 -6.12 -16.13
CA TRP A 440 22.19 -6.06 -16.70
C TRP A 440 22.44 -7.33 -17.51
N GLU A 441 23.62 -7.47 -18.10
CA GLU A 441 23.96 -8.65 -18.87
C GLU A 441 23.79 -9.94 -18.04
N GLY A 442 22.99 -10.85 -18.55
CA GLY A 442 22.70 -12.14 -17.87
C GLY A 442 21.76 -12.06 -16.68
N PHE A 443 21.22 -10.88 -16.32
CA PHE A 443 20.31 -10.74 -15.19
C PHE A 443 19.11 -9.83 -15.47
N LYS A 444 17.95 -10.24 -14.98
CA LYS A 444 16.72 -9.44 -14.97
C LYS A 444 15.93 -9.74 -13.72
N ALA A 445 15.59 -8.70 -12.96
CA ALA A 445 14.63 -8.75 -11.87
C ALA A 445 13.44 -7.85 -12.19
N GLU A 446 12.24 -8.34 -11.93
CA GLU A 446 11.00 -7.58 -12.06
C GLU A 446 10.15 -7.77 -10.81
N TYR A 447 9.68 -6.67 -10.25
CA TYR A 447 8.86 -6.72 -9.04
C TYR A 447 7.90 -5.53 -8.97
N VAL A 448 6.90 -5.65 -8.12
CA VAL A 448 5.95 -4.59 -7.83
C VAL A 448 6.22 -3.98 -6.46
N VAL A 449 5.99 -2.69 -6.33
CA VAL A 449 5.84 -1.99 -5.06
C VAL A 449 4.49 -1.28 -5.08
N ASP A 450 3.64 -1.61 -4.13
CA ASP A 450 2.31 -1.00 -3.95
C ASP A 450 2.30 -0.21 -2.64
N LEU A 451 2.46 1.11 -2.76
CA LEU A 451 2.54 2.06 -1.65
C LEU A 451 1.12 2.41 -1.17
N TYR A 452 0.78 2.06 0.08
CA TYR A 452 -0.54 2.31 0.68
C TYR A 452 -0.47 3.14 1.97
#